data_b9964404925b474e213ad01d882c8c44
#
_entry.id   b9964404925b474e213ad01d882c8c44
#
_cell.length_a   1.000
_cell.length_b   1.000
_cell.length_c   1.000
_cell.angle_alpha   90.00
_cell.angle_beta   90.00
_cell.angle_gamma   90.00
#
_symmetry.space_group_name_H-M   'P 1'
#
loop_
_entity.id
_entity.type
_entity.pdbx_description
1 polymer ?
#
loop_
_entity_poly.entity_id
_entity_poly.type
_entity_poly.pdbx_seq_one_letter_code
_entity_poly.pdbx_strand_id
1 'polypeptide(L)'
;VFKMVDGNGKYHAVRCFHREKKGRGKNYKLICEALAKVSSPYLLPVKYLGKELYVDSEEYPVLLMDWAEGMTLDKYLRKIIDDEHALWNLISNFRQLSIWLLSQPFAHGDLKPDNIIVKNDGSLVLVDYDGMFVPAMHGQIARELGSQDFRNPLRTESGFDKDIDNFPIISILLSLELLIANKDYLSQFG
;
A
#
# COMPACT_ATOMS: atom_id res chain seq x y z
N VAL A 1 10.33 -5.20 -8.06
CA VAL A 1 9.42 -4.36 -8.88
C VAL A 1 10.28 -3.59 -9.87
N PHE A 2 9.85 -3.57 -11.13
CA PHE A 2 10.54 -2.87 -12.23
C PHE A 2 9.66 -1.73 -12.73
N LYS A 3 10.27 -0.56 -13.00
CA LYS A 3 9.62 0.52 -13.76
C LYS A 3 9.78 0.19 -15.24
N MET A 4 8.67 0.03 -15.94
CA MET A 4 8.65 -0.27 -17.37
C MET A 4 7.82 0.76 -18.12
N VAL A 5 8.09 0.91 -19.41
CA VAL A 5 7.35 1.79 -20.30
C VAL A 5 6.63 0.96 -21.36
N ASP A 6 5.37 1.23 -21.63
CA ASP A 6 4.62 0.60 -22.72
C ASP A 6 4.85 1.28 -24.07
N GLY A 7 4.28 0.71 -25.14
CA GLY A 7 4.41 1.25 -26.50
C GLY A 7 3.81 2.66 -26.70
N ASN A 8 3.02 3.15 -25.74
CA ASN A 8 2.43 4.48 -25.77
C ASN A 8 3.22 5.49 -24.90
N GLY A 9 4.34 5.07 -24.30
CA GLY A 9 5.15 5.89 -23.41
C GLY A 9 4.63 5.99 -21.97
N LYS A 10 3.61 5.21 -21.58
CA LYS A 10 3.10 5.18 -20.21
C LYS A 10 3.96 4.28 -19.34
N TYR A 11 4.29 4.76 -18.13
CA TYR A 11 5.06 4.01 -17.15
C TYR A 11 4.18 3.08 -16.31
N HIS A 12 4.71 1.90 -16.04
CA HIS A 12 4.08 0.84 -15.24
C HIS A 12 5.05 0.30 -14.20
N ALA A 13 4.51 -0.12 -13.05
CA ALA A 13 5.20 -0.94 -12.09
C ALA A 13 4.88 -2.42 -12.39
N VAL A 14 5.90 -3.20 -12.72
CA VAL A 14 5.79 -4.63 -12.98
C VAL A 14 6.46 -5.39 -11.83
N ARG A 15 5.66 -6.16 -11.09
CA ARG A 15 6.15 -7.03 -10.00
C ARG A 15 6.18 -8.47 -10.51
N CYS A 16 7.37 -9.03 -10.59
CA CYS A 16 7.59 -10.45 -10.91
C CYS A 16 7.64 -11.27 -9.62
N PHE A 17 7.14 -12.49 -9.66
CA PHE A 17 7.15 -13.40 -8.53
C PHE A 17 8.16 -14.51 -8.77
N HIS A 18 9.22 -14.56 -7.96
CA HIS A 18 10.28 -15.57 -8.07
C HIS A 18 9.81 -16.99 -7.74
N ARG A 19 8.71 -17.14 -7.01
CA ARG A 19 8.12 -18.43 -6.63
C ARG A 19 6.61 -18.33 -6.59
N GLU A 20 5.94 -19.33 -7.11
CA GLU A 20 4.51 -19.44 -6.94
C GLU A 20 4.20 -19.84 -5.49
N LYS A 21 3.50 -18.97 -4.76
CA LYS A 21 2.90 -19.33 -3.46
C LYS A 21 1.47 -19.82 -3.72
N LYS A 22 1.16 -21.04 -3.28
CA LYS A 22 -0.17 -21.66 -3.46
C LYS A 22 -1.29 -20.67 -3.11
N GLY A 23 -2.20 -20.45 -4.05
CA GLY A 23 -3.37 -19.58 -3.88
C GLY A 23 -3.12 -18.06 -4.05
N ARG A 24 -1.87 -17.58 -4.30
CA ARG A 24 -1.58 -16.17 -4.55
C ARG A 24 -2.38 -15.64 -5.75
N GLY A 25 -2.35 -16.34 -6.87
CA GLY A 25 -3.08 -15.93 -8.07
C GLY A 25 -4.59 -15.83 -7.85
N LYS A 26 -5.19 -16.72 -7.02
CA LYS A 26 -6.60 -16.63 -6.64
C LYS A 26 -6.87 -15.36 -5.85
N ASN A 27 -6.03 -15.04 -4.85
CA ASN A 27 -6.21 -13.85 -4.03
C ASN A 27 -6.07 -12.57 -4.86
N TYR A 28 -5.05 -12.49 -5.73
CA TYR A 28 -4.88 -11.33 -6.59
C TYR A 28 -6.05 -11.13 -7.57
N LYS A 29 -6.65 -12.20 -8.09
CA LYS A 29 -7.87 -12.08 -8.90
C LYS A 29 -9.00 -11.43 -8.10
N LEU A 30 -9.24 -11.87 -6.85
CA LEU A 30 -10.26 -11.28 -5.98
C LEU A 30 -9.96 -9.81 -5.66
N ILE A 31 -8.70 -9.47 -5.38
CA ILE A 31 -8.26 -8.08 -5.15
C ILE A 31 -8.50 -7.24 -6.40
N CYS A 32 -8.02 -7.68 -7.58
CA CYS A 32 -8.21 -6.95 -8.83
C CYS A 32 -9.70 -6.74 -9.16
N GLU A 33 -10.55 -7.76 -8.96
CA GLU A 33 -12.00 -7.67 -9.17
C GLU A 33 -12.66 -6.69 -8.20
N ALA A 34 -12.22 -6.63 -6.95
CA ALA A 34 -12.72 -5.68 -5.96
C ALA A 34 -12.29 -4.26 -6.30
N LEU A 35 -11.00 -4.05 -6.55
CA LEU A 35 -10.46 -2.72 -6.84
C LEU A 35 -10.94 -2.14 -8.18
N ALA A 36 -11.23 -2.97 -9.18
CA ALA A 36 -11.81 -2.51 -10.45
C ALA A 36 -13.18 -1.84 -10.31
N LYS A 37 -13.87 -2.05 -9.20
CA LYS A 37 -15.18 -1.44 -8.88
C LYS A 37 -15.06 -0.14 -8.10
N VAL A 38 -13.86 0.24 -7.71
CA VAL A 38 -13.59 1.41 -6.85
C VAL A 38 -12.85 2.46 -7.65
N SER A 39 -13.49 3.61 -7.84
CA SER A 39 -12.83 4.80 -8.39
C SER A 39 -12.34 5.67 -7.23
N SER A 40 -11.04 5.78 -7.06
CA SER A 40 -10.44 6.53 -5.96
C SER A 40 -9.07 7.07 -6.34
N PRO A 41 -8.71 8.30 -5.93
CA PRO A 41 -7.37 8.85 -6.14
C PRO A 41 -6.30 8.13 -5.30
N TYR A 42 -6.72 7.37 -4.27
CA TYR A 42 -5.83 6.67 -3.35
C TYR A 42 -5.40 5.28 -3.84
N LEU A 43 -5.97 4.78 -4.93
CA LEU A 43 -5.66 3.47 -5.48
C LEU A 43 -5.09 3.57 -6.90
N LEU A 44 -4.17 2.67 -7.22
CA LEU A 44 -3.69 2.48 -8.58
C LEU A 44 -4.43 1.31 -9.24
N PRO A 45 -4.78 1.44 -10.52
CA PRO A 45 -5.23 0.29 -11.29
C PRO A 45 -4.22 -0.84 -11.23
N VAL A 46 -4.70 -2.04 -10.93
CA VAL A 46 -3.86 -3.24 -10.80
C VAL A 46 -4.44 -4.38 -11.61
N LYS A 47 -3.56 -5.15 -12.28
CA LYS A 47 -3.92 -6.35 -13.06
C LYS A 47 -2.99 -7.49 -12.67
N TYR A 48 -3.57 -8.64 -12.37
CA TYR A 48 -2.82 -9.88 -12.23
C TYR A 48 -2.83 -10.64 -13.55
N LEU A 49 -1.66 -10.86 -14.10
CA LEU A 49 -1.42 -11.53 -15.38
C LEU A 49 -0.72 -12.85 -15.08
N GLY A 50 -1.41 -13.97 -15.34
CA GLY A 50 -0.99 -15.28 -14.82
C GLY A 50 0.17 -15.93 -15.58
N LYS A 51 0.43 -15.50 -16.83
CA LYS A 51 1.37 -16.17 -17.75
C LYS A 51 1.97 -15.17 -18.74
N GLU A 52 2.59 -14.12 -18.24
CA GLU A 52 3.05 -13.01 -19.09
C GLU A 52 4.58 -12.87 -19.15
N LEU A 53 5.29 -13.46 -18.20
CA LEU A 53 6.74 -13.42 -18.18
C LEU A 53 7.30 -14.79 -18.57
N TYR A 54 8.09 -14.84 -19.64
CA TYR A 54 8.75 -16.04 -20.11
C TYR A 54 10.23 -16.01 -19.69
N VAL A 55 10.66 -17.03 -18.95
CA VAL A 55 12.06 -17.22 -18.55
C VAL A 55 12.39 -18.71 -18.71
N ASP A 56 13.41 -19.03 -19.48
CA ASP A 56 13.88 -20.41 -19.70
C ASP A 56 12.76 -21.38 -20.13
N SER A 57 11.87 -20.92 -21.00
CA SER A 57 10.69 -21.65 -21.50
C SER A 57 9.60 -21.91 -20.48
N GLU A 58 9.68 -21.30 -19.29
CA GLU A 58 8.62 -21.33 -18.28
C GLU A 58 7.85 -20.01 -18.23
N GLU A 59 6.56 -20.10 -17.90
CA GLU A 59 5.65 -18.96 -17.79
C GLU A 59 5.50 -18.55 -16.34
N TYR A 60 5.67 -17.25 -16.03
CA TYR A 60 5.56 -16.70 -14.68
C TYR A 60 4.47 -15.63 -14.61
N PRO A 61 3.76 -15.56 -13.47
CA PRO A 61 2.81 -14.50 -13.24
C PRO A 61 3.50 -13.17 -12.93
N VAL A 62 2.84 -12.09 -13.32
CA VAL A 62 3.23 -10.72 -12.97
C VAL A 62 2.04 -9.93 -12.45
N LEU A 63 2.33 -8.95 -11.63
CA LEU A 63 1.39 -7.92 -11.24
C LEU A 63 1.76 -6.64 -11.98
N LEU A 64 0.82 -6.11 -12.74
CA LEU A 64 0.97 -4.87 -13.48
C LEU A 64 0.14 -3.78 -12.78
N MET A 65 0.78 -2.67 -12.44
CA MET A 65 0.14 -1.48 -11.87
C MET A 65 0.58 -0.24 -12.64
N ASP A 66 -0.21 0.82 -12.58
CA ASP A 66 0.26 2.13 -13.05
C ASP A 66 1.43 2.59 -12.17
N TRP A 67 2.39 3.28 -12.77
CA TRP A 67 3.50 3.84 -12.02
C TRP A 67 3.06 5.11 -11.28
N ALA A 68 3.25 5.17 -9.97
CA ALA A 68 3.07 6.38 -9.18
C ALA A 68 4.35 7.20 -9.19
N GLU A 69 4.31 8.38 -9.78
CA GLU A 69 5.41 9.34 -9.65
C GLU A 69 5.35 10.01 -8.29
N GLY A 70 6.46 9.93 -7.53
CA GLY A 70 6.55 10.44 -6.18
C GLY A 70 7.61 9.71 -5.37
N MET A 71 7.51 9.81 -4.08
CA MET A 71 8.40 9.10 -3.15
C MET A 71 7.59 8.47 -2.02
N THR A 72 8.14 7.46 -1.34
CA THR A 72 7.50 6.88 -0.17
C THR A 72 7.30 7.93 0.93
N LEU A 73 6.27 7.74 1.76
CA LEU A 73 5.95 8.68 2.84
C LEU A 73 7.14 8.89 3.78
N ASP A 74 7.90 7.83 4.11
CA ASP A 74 9.12 7.95 4.90
C ASP A 74 10.14 8.91 4.26
N LYS A 75 10.45 8.73 2.98
CA LYS A 75 11.40 9.59 2.25
C LYS A 75 10.90 11.02 2.14
N TYR A 76 9.60 11.18 1.89
CA TYR A 76 8.98 12.50 1.83
C TYR A 76 9.04 13.21 3.17
N LEU A 77 8.71 12.50 4.26
CA LEU A 77 8.76 13.02 5.62
C LEU A 77 10.16 13.53 5.98
N ARG A 78 11.22 12.75 5.70
CA ARG A 78 12.61 13.16 5.92
C ARG A 78 13.00 14.41 5.11
N LYS A 79 12.40 14.59 3.93
CA LYS A 79 12.62 15.76 3.08
C LYS A 79 11.98 17.03 3.62
N ILE A 80 10.80 16.91 4.26
CA ILE A 80 9.99 18.07 4.69
C ILE A 80 10.02 18.32 6.19
N ILE A 81 10.80 17.58 6.96
CA ILE A 81 10.75 17.61 8.43
C ILE A 81 10.98 19.01 9.02
N ASP A 82 11.69 19.87 8.34
CA ASP A 82 11.93 21.26 8.72
C ASP A 82 10.91 22.24 8.15
N ASP A 83 9.96 21.78 7.34
CA ASP A 83 8.86 22.57 6.77
C ASP A 83 7.54 22.21 7.48
N GLU A 84 7.21 22.99 8.51
CA GLU A 84 6.02 22.77 9.33
C GLU A 84 4.73 22.82 8.49
N HIS A 85 4.65 23.74 7.50
CA HIS A 85 3.47 23.84 6.65
C HIS A 85 3.31 22.60 5.75
N ALA A 86 4.40 22.08 5.18
CA ALA A 86 4.37 20.84 4.40
C ALA A 86 3.99 19.64 5.29
N LEU A 87 4.45 19.61 6.55
CA LEU A 87 4.11 18.56 7.51
C LEU A 87 2.62 18.60 7.87
N TRP A 88 2.03 19.78 8.14
CA TRP A 88 0.59 19.92 8.35
C TRP A 88 -0.25 19.49 7.15
N ASN A 89 0.20 19.81 5.92
CA ASN A 89 -0.45 19.36 4.70
C ASN A 89 -0.41 17.83 4.58
N LEU A 90 0.74 17.21 4.87
CA LEU A 90 0.88 15.75 4.87
C LEU A 90 -0.08 15.10 5.87
N ILE A 91 -0.16 15.61 7.10
CA ILE A 91 -1.08 15.12 8.13
C ILE A 91 -2.53 15.23 7.65
N SER A 92 -2.91 16.37 7.08
CA SER A 92 -4.25 16.57 6.53
C SER A 92 -4.59 15.56 5.44
N ASN A 93 -3.67 15.36 4.50
CA ASN A 93 -3.86 14.39 3.39
C ASN A 93 -3.92 12.96 3.91
N PHE A 94 -3.10 12.61 4.91
CA PHE A 94 -3.15 11.28 5.51
C PHE A 94 -4.44 11.05 6.31
N ARG A 95 -4.97 12.05 7.00
CA ARG A 95 -6.29 11.97 7.65
C ARG A 95 -7.41 11.71 6.63
N GLN A 96 -7.39 12.40 5.49
CA GLN A 96 -8.39 12.19 4.43
C GLN A 96 -8.30 10.77 3.84
N LEU A 97 -7.09 10.29 3.54
CA LEU A 97 -6.86 8.91 3.12
C LEU A 97 -7.38 7.92 4.16
N SER A 98 -7.08 8.16 5.44
CA SER A 98 -7.50 7.30 6.56
C SER A 98 -9.02 7.21 6.68
N ILE A 99 -9.72 8.35 6.65
CA ILE A 99 -11.19 8.40 6.70
C ILE A 99 -11.78 7.64 5.52
N TRP A 100 -11.22 7.85 4.31
CA TRP A 100 -11.65 7.14 3.13
C TRP A 100 -11.43 5.63 3.26
N LEU A 101 -10.23 5.19 3.68
CA LEU A 101 -9.89 3.77 3.79
C LEU A 101 -10.78 3.06 4.83
N LEU A 102 -11.02 3.69 5.99
CA LEU A 102 -11.92 3.17 7.03
C LEU A 102 -13.38 3.05 6.58
N SER A 103 -13.81 3.83 5.59
CA SER A 103 -15.15 3.74 5.00
C SER A 103 -15.31 2.60 3.99
N GLN A 104 -14.20 1.95 3.59
CA GLN A 104 -14.24 0.90 2.57
C GLN A 104 -14.60 -0.47 3.18
N PRO A 105 -15.16 -1.39 2.37
CA PRO A 105 -15.42 -2.76 2.80
C PRO A 105 -14.17 -3.65 2.72
N PHE A 106 -13.01 -3.09 2.41
CA PHE A 106 -11.72 -3.77 2.29
C PHE A 106 -10.67 -3.08 3.16
N ALA A 107 -9.52 -3.71 3.34
CA ALA A 107 -8.36 -3.15 4.01
C ALA A 107 -7.08 -3.39 3.20
N HIS A 108 -6.09 -2.53 3.38
CA HIS A 108 -4.77 -2.66 2.74
C HIS A 108 -3.97 -3.84 3.30
N GLY A 109 -4.02 -4.04 4.61
CA GLY A 109 -3.46 -5.19 5.33
C GLY A 109 -1.95 -5.16 5.59
N ASP A 110 -1.20 -4.26 4.96
CA ASP A 110 0.21 -3.95 5.25
C ASP A 110 0.44 -2.44 5.09
N LEU A 111 -0.40 -1.65 5.77
CA LEU A 111 -0.28 -0.19 5.72
C LEU A 111 0.94 0.25 6.53
N LYS A 112 1.88 0.90 5.85
CA LYS A 112 3.14 1.44 6.39
C LYS A 112 3.67 2.57 5.50
N PRO A 113 4.61 3.40 5.98
CA PRO A 113 5.14 4.52 5.20
C PRO A 113 5.73 4.13 3.83
N ASP A 114 6.35 2.95 3.71
CA ASP A 114 6.89 2.46 2.43
C ASP A 114 5.82 2.14 1.39
N ASN A 115 4.60 1.81 1.83
CA ASN A 115 3.47 1.43 0.98
C ASN A 115 2.54 2.61 0.66
N ILE A 116 2.94 3.83 1.03
CA ILE A 116 2.23 5.09 0.75
C ILE A 116 3.15 5.98 -0.08
N ILE A 117 2.77 6.26 -1.31
CA ILE A 117 3.51 7.19 -2.17
C ILE A 117 2.90 8.59 -2.03
N VAL A 118 3.75 9.57 -1.73
CA VAL A 118 3.41 10.99 -1.79
C VAL A 118 3.80 11.48 -3.18
N LYS A 119 2.80 11.88 -3.96
CA LYS A 119 2.99 12.40 -5.31
C LYS A 119 3.52 13.84 -5.28
N ASN A 120 3.95 14.34 -6.45
CA ASN A 120 4.53 15.70 -6.56
C ASN A 120 3.53 16.81 -6.19
N ASP A 121 2.24 16.56 -6.29
CA ASP A 121 1.15 17.46 -5.87
C ASP A 121 0.78 17.32 -4.40
N GLY A 122 1.48 16.47 -3.65
CA GLY A 122 1.21 16.17 -2.23
C GLY A 122 0.09 15.14 -2.01
N SER A 123 -0.61 14.70 -3.05
CA SER A 123 -1.64 13.66 -2.91
C SER A 123 -1.00 12.31 -2.60
N LEU A 124 -1.77 11.46 -1.89
CA LEU A 124 -1.30 10.14 -1.45
C LEU A 124 -1.89 9.05 -2.33
N VAL A 125 -1.11 7.98 -2.55
CA VAL A 125 -1.58 6.77 -3.21
C VAL A 125 -0.98 5.53 -2.55
N LEU A 126 -1.82 4.49 -2.39
CA LEU A 126 -1.43 3.22 -1.80
C LEU A 126 -0.81 2.31 -2.86
N VAL A 127 0.21 1.56 -2.46
CA VAL A 127 0.90 0.56 -3.28
C VAL A 127 1.12 -0.72 -2.48
N ASP A 128 1.43 -1.83 -3.16
CA ASP A 128 1.69 -3.16 -2.57
C ASP A 128 0.47 -3.79 -1.88
N TYR A 129 -0.42 -4.34 -2.70
CA TYR A 129 -1.70 -4.92 -2.27
C TYR A 129 -1.63 -6.39 -1.84
N ASP A 130 -0.43 -6.95 -1.53
CA ASP A 130 -0.26 -8.38 -1.19
C ASP A 130 -1.04 -8.79 0.07
N GLY A 131 -1.13 -7.89 1.04
CA GLY A 131 -1.80 -8.10 2.31
C GLY A 131 -3.29 -7.79 2.33
N MET A 132 -3.87 -7.32 1.20
CA MET A 132 -5.24 -6.82 1.19
C MET A 132 -6.28 -7.86 1.59
N PHE A 133 -7.22 -7.39 2.41
CA PHE A 133 -8.52 -8.03 2.61
C PHE A 133 -9.55 -7.42 1.67
N VAL A 134 -10.33 -8.25 1.01
CA VAL A 134 -11.55 -7.84 0.27
C VAL A 134 -12.72 -8.72 0.69
N PRO A 135 -13.99 -8.26 0.58
CA PRO A 135 -15.17 -9.00 1.08
C PRO A 135 -15.26 -10.45 0.59
N ALA A 136 -14.82 -10.72 -0.64
CA ALA A 136 -14.78 -12.08 -1.20
C ALA A 136 -13.80 -13.03 -0.49
N MET A 137 -12.98 -12.51 0.44
CA MET A 137 -12.05 -13.30 1.27
C MET A 137 -12.58 -13.54 2.68
N HIS A 138 -13.81 -13.14 2.98
CA HIS A 138 -14.40 -13.37 4.30
C HIS A 138 -14.31 -14.85 4.71
N GLY A 139 -13.86 -15.11 5.94
CA GLY A 139 -13.65 -16.45 6.46
C GLY A 139 -12.34 -17.12 6.04
N GLN A 140 -11.50 -16.45 5.24
CA GLN A 140 -10.14 -16.89 4.96
C GLN A 140 -9.19 -16.45 6.09
N ILE A 141 -8.02 -17.07 6.16
CA ILE A 141 -6.91 -16.63 7.01
C ILE A 141 -6.01 -15.68 6.23
N ALA A 142 -5.39 -14.73 6.93
CA ALA A 142 -4.39 -13.85 6.35
C ALA A 142 -3.18 -14.66 5.87
N ARG A 143 -2.68 -14.32 4.70
CA ARG A 143 -1.45 -14.92 4.16
C ARG A 143 -0.21 -14.22 4.68
N GLU A 144 -0.36 -12.97 5.01
CA GLU A 144 0.67 -12.09 5.54
C GLU A 144 0.05 -11.25 6.67
N LEU A 145 0.81 -11.03 7.71
CA LEU A 145 0.33 -10.28 8.86
C LEU A 145 0.68 -8.78 8.78
N GLY A 146 1.32 -8.37 7.69
CA GLY A 146 1.87 -7.03 7.56
C GLY A 146 3.15 -6.83 8.35
N SER A 147 3.73 -5.64 8.24
CA SER A 147 5.00 -5.29 8.87
C SER A 147 4.87 -5.23 10.39
N GLN A 148 5.82 -5.80 11.11
CA GLN A 148 5.78 -5.95 12.56
C GLN A 148 5.63 -4.62 13.29
N ASP A 149 6.29 -3.57 12.79
CA ASP A 149 6.32 -2.25 13.41
C ASP A 149 4.99 -1.48 13.27
N PHE A 150 4.17 -1.85 12.28
CA PHE A 150 2.91 -1.15 11.98
C PHE A 150 1.66 -2.00 12.20
N ARG A 151 1.75 -3.29 12.40
CA ARG A 151 0.59 -4.13 12.69
C ARG A 151 0.21 -4.12 14.17
N ASN A 152 -1.07 -4.34 14.45
CA ASN A 152 -1.50 -4.59 15.83
C ASN A 152 -0.71 -5.79 16.41
N PRO A 153 -0.04 -5.65 17.56
CA PRO A 153 0.71 -6.75 18.18
C PRO A 153 -0.11 -8.02 18.46
N LEU A 154 -1.43 -7.87 18.62
CA LEU A 154 -2.36 -8.98 18.84
C LEU A 154 -2.96 -9.54 17.55
N ARG A 155 -2.56 -9.04 16.36
CA ARG A 155 -3.06 -9.53 15.08
C ARG A 155 -2.61 -10.97 14.85
N THR A 156 -3.58 -11.84 14.54
CA THR A 156 -3.37 -13.22 14.16
C THR A 156 -3.79 -13.46 12.71
N GLU A 157 -3.44 -14.63 12.17
CA GLU A 157 -3.86 -15.00 10.81
C GLU A 157 -5.39 -15.09 10.66
N SER A 158 -6.11 -15.44 11.74
CA SER A 158 -7.58 -15.50 11.75
C SER A 158 -8.25 -14.14 11.84
N GLY A 159 -7.55 -13.10 12.33
CA GLY A 159 -8.01 -11.72 12.34
C GLY A 159 -7.80 -11.07 10.97
N PHE A 160 -8.50 -11.55 9.95
CA PHE A 160 -8.41 -11.09 8.57
C PHE A 160 -9.75 -10.53 8.11
N ASP A 161 -9.91 -9.23 8.26
CA ASP A 161 -11.13 -8.48 7.99
C ASP A 161 -10.83 -7.04 7.54
N LYS A 162 -11.89 -6.24 7.37
CA LYS A 162 -11.78 -4.83 6.93
C LYS A 162 -11.16 -3.89 7.99
N ASP A 163 -11.05 -4.31 9.23
CA ASP A 163 -10.62 -3.47 10.35
C ASP A 163 -9.13 -3.62 10.69
N ILE A 164 -8.39 -4.45 9.93
CA ILE A 164 -6.96 -4.71 10.16
C ILE A 164 -6.07 -3.48 9.98
N ASP A 165 -6.53 -2.44 9.29
CA ASP A 165 -5.79 -1.18 9.10
C ASP A 165 -6.04 -0.15 10.22
N ASN A 166 -6.95 -0.39 11.17
CA ASN A 166 -7.25 0.55 12.25
C ASN A 166 -6.01 0.90 13.07
N PHE A 167 -5.22 -0.09 13.43
CA PHE A 167 -4.01 0.11 14.22
C PHE A 167 -2.89 0.86 13.45
N PRO A 168 -2.48 0.45 12.24
CA PRO A 168 -1.46 1.16 11.48
C PRO A 168 -1.88 2.61 11.13
N ILE A 169 -3.15 2.87 10.86
CA ILE A 169 -3.66 4.23 10.64
C ILE A 169 -3.39 5.11 11.87
N ILE A 170 -3.79 4.64 13.06
CA ILE A 170 -3.60 5.38 14.30
C ILE A 170 -2.11 5.57 14.60
N SER A 171 -1.30 4.53 14.41
CA SER A 171 0.14 4.59 14.67
C SER A 171 0.84 5.60 13.77
N ILE A 172 0.56 5.59 12.47
CA ILE A 172 1.16 6.54 11.52
C ILE A 172 0.68 7.95 11.82
N LEU A 173 -0.62 8.15 12.04
CA LEU A 173 -1.17 9.48 12.33
C LEU A 173 -0.57 10.07 13.60
N LEU A 174 -0.51 9.29 14.69
CA LEU A 174 0.09 9.72 15.94
C LEU A 174 1.57 10.06 15.77
N SER A 175 2.32 9.24 15.02
CA SER A 175 3.73 9.52 14.73
C SER A 175 3.90 10.85 14.00
N LEU A 176 3.08 11.13 12.98
CA LEU A 176 3.14 12.39 12.23
C LEU A 176 2.81 13.58 13.12
N GLU A 177 1.80 13.48 14.00
CA GLU A 177 1.43 14.55 14.94
C GLU A 177 2.50 14.81 15.99
N LEU A 178 3.16 13.76 16.49
CA LEU A 178 4.28 13.90 17.43
C LEU A 178 5.46 14.66 16.83
N LEU A 179 5.68 14.54 15.51
CA LEU A 179 6.76 15.28 14.83
C LEU A 179 6.50 16.79 14.74
N ILE A 180 5.24 17.22 14.78
CA ILE A 180 4.93 18.66 14.95
C ILE A 180 5.39 19.16 16.32
N ALA A 181 5.22 18.36 17.36
CA ALA A 181 5.65 18.75 18.71
C ALA A 181 7.16 18.70 18.89
N ASN A 182 7.81 17.70 18.29
CA ASN A 182 9.27 17.53 18.34
C ASN A 182 9.78 16.73 17.13
N LYS A 183 10.37 17.43 16.17
CA LYS A 183 10.95 16.83 14.96
C LYS A 183 12.14 15.89 15.20
N ASP A 184 12.84 16.05 16.35
CA ASP A 184 13.98 15.22 16.68
C ASP A 184 13.61 13.75 16.92
N TYR A 185 12.32 13.46 17.14
CA TYR A 185 11.84 12.08 17.24
C TYR A 185 12.06 11.29 15.95
N LEU A 186 12.07 11.95 14.79
CA LEU A 186 12.39 11.25 13.52
C LEU A 186 13.82 10.71 13.52
N SER A 187 14.79 11.44 14.09
CA SER A 187 16.18 10.98 14.17
C SER A 187 16.41 9.94 15.27
N GLN A 188 15.56 9.93 16.30
CA GLN A 188 15.69 9.03 17.46
C GLN A 188 14.98 7.69 17.24
N PHE A 189 13.84 7.69 16.54
CA PHE A 189 12.93 6.55 16.47
C PHE A 189 12.46 6.23 15.03
N GLY A 190 12.84 7.01 14.03
CA GLY A 190 12.40 6.89 12.63
C GLY A 190 13.35 6.07 11.73
#